data_2a1a38375ebc30d012948f7237d6efc6
#
_entry.id   2a1a38375ebc30d012948f7237d6efc6
#
_cell.length_a   1.000
_cell.length_b   1.000
_cell.length_c   1.000
_cell.angle_alpha   90.00
_cell.angle_beta   90.00
_cell.angle_gamma   90.00
#
_symmetry.space_group_name_H-M   'P 1'
#
loop_
_entity.id
_entity.type
_entity.pdbx_description
1 polymer ?
#
loop_
_entity_poly.entity_id
_entity_poly.type
_entity_poly.pdbx_seq_one_letter_code
_entity_poly.pdbx_strand_id
1 'polypeptide(L)'
;MNLLLISIHYPPFKSSCAVQMRDLAEQFLLEGHSPTVIIPDERIKTKWTKETQNGIKIYRLSSPRISDINFFRRAINEIFLSIFMIKALNKTDLDINSFNGVIWYSPTIFFGPLIWYIKRKSKIKSYLILRDIFPEWTLDLGLMKKGPIYFFLKQWLIFNIMLLIQLEYNQNPI
;
A
#
# COMPACT_ATOMS: atom_id res chain seq x y z
N MET A 1 0.28 -20.52 2.56
CA MET A 1 0.21 -19.34 3.46
C MET A 1 -0.82 -18.36 2.91
N ASN A 2 -1.52 -17.64 3.77
CA ASN A 2 -2.40 -16.54 3.36
C ASN A 2 -1.57 -15.26 3.32
N LEU A 3 -1.44 -14.63 2.16
CA LEU A 3 -0.61 -13.45 1.95
C LEU A 3 -1.47 -12.26 1.54
N LEU A 4 -1.27 -11.13 2.21
CA LEU A 4 -1.93 -9.87 1.90
C LEU A 4 -0.99 -9.01 1.04
N LEU A 5 -1.41 -8.65 -0.16
CA LEU A 5 -0.66 -7.79 -1.07
C LEU A 5 -1.33 -6.42 -1.15
N ILE A 6 -0.57 -5.35 -0.95
CA ILE A 6 -1.10 -3.98 -0.98
C ILE A 6 -0.33 -3.17 -2.00
N SER A 7 -1.02 -2.58 -2.96
CA SER A 7 -0.43 -1.70 -3.97
C SER A 7 -1.37 -0.58 -4.35
N ILE A 8 -0.82 0.41 -5.06
CA ILE A 8 -1.62 1.54 -5.58
C ILE A 8 -2.46 1.14 -6.80
N HIS A 9 -1.98 0.16 -7.57
CA HIS A 9 -2.64 -0.32 -8.78
C HIS A 9 -2.60 -1.84 -8.87
N TYR A 10 -3.63 -2.40 -9.50
CA TYR A 10 -3.74 -3.79 -9.92
C TYR A 10 -4.58 -3.82 -11.22
N PRO A 11 -4.51 -4.83 -12.07
CA PRO A 11 -5.36 -4.88 -13.26
C PRO A 11 -6.83 -4.52 -12.98
N PRO A 12 -7.49 -3.79 -13.89
CA PRO A 12 -7.12 -3.52 -15.30
C PRO A 12 -6.19 -2.32 -15.53
N PHE A 13 -5.60 -1.72 -14.48
CA PHE A 13 -4.60 -0.67 -14.68
C PHE A 13 -3.38 -1.21 -15.42
N LYS A 14 -2.88 -0.44 -16.41
CA LYS A 14 -1.73 -0.80 -17.26
C LYS A 14 -0.41 -0.16 -16.75
N SER A 15 -0.22 -0.05 -15.45
CA SER A 15 1.03 0.46 -14.87
C SER A 15 1.99 -0.68 -14.57
N SER A 16 3.30 -0.39 -14.52
CA SER A 16 4.31 -1.37 -14.15
C SER A 16 4.07 -1.98 -12.76
N CYS A 17 3.56 -1.18 -11.83
CA CYS A 17 3.13 -1.64 -10.51
C CYS A 17 2.01 -2.69 -10.60
N ALA A 18 0.98 -2.43 -11.43
CA ALA A 18 -0.14 -3.36 -11.60
C ALA A 18 0.32 -4.70 -12.19
N VAL A 19 1.22 -4.67 -13.17
CA VAL A 19 1.78 -5.88 -13.80
C VAL A 19 2.60 -6.67 -12.78
N GLN A 20 3.53 -6.02 -12.09
CA GLN A 20 4.39 -6.69 -11.10
C GLN A 20 3.60 -7.31 -9.95
N MET A 21 2.58 -6.60 -9.45
CA MET A 21 1.75 -7.11 -8.35
C MET A 21 0.86 -8.26 -8.79
N ARG A 22 0.38 -8.25 -10.05
CA ARG A 22 -0.32 -9.39 -10.64
C ARG A 22 0.59 -10.59 -10.73
N ASP A 23 1.76 -10.43 -11.37
CA ASP A 23 2.70 -11.53 -11.59
C ASP A 23 3.16 -12.14 -10.26
N LEU A 24 3.40 -11.29 -9.24
CA LEU A 24 3.74 -11.75 -7.90
C LEU A 24 2.58 -12.55 -7.25
N ALA A 25 1.34 -12.06 -7.37
CA ALA A 25 0.18 -12.74 -6.81
C ALA A 25 -0.08 -14.08 -7.53
N GLU A 26 0.04 -14.11 -8.85
CA GLU A 26 -0.09 -15.34 -9.65
C GLU A 26 1.00 -16.36 -9.30
N GLN A 27 2.25 -15.91 -9.10
CA GLN A 27 3.34 -16.80 -8.68
C GLN A 27 3.08 -17.39 -7.29
N PHE A 28 2.63 -16.59 -6.32
CA PHE A 28 2.25 -17.12 -5.01
C PHE A 28 1.11 -18.14 -5.09
N LEU A 29 0.14 -17.92 -5.96
CA LEU A 29 -0.95 -18.86 -6.16
C LEU A 29 -0.43 -20.20 -6.74
N LEU A 30 0.48 -20.15 -7.73
CA LEU A 30 1.12 -21.33 -8.32
C LEU A 30 1.93 -22.13 -7.30
N GLU A 31 2.54 -21.46 -6.32
CA GLU A 31 3.28 -22.08 -5.22
C GLU A 31 2.37 -22.59 -4.07
N GLY A 32 1.06 -22.60 -4.27
CA GLY A 32 0.10 -23.12 -3.29
C GLY A 32 -0.19 -22.16 -2.12
N HIS A 33 0.10 -20.87 -2.28
CA HIS A 33 -0.30 -19.83 -1.33
C HIS A 33 -1.66 -19.25 -1.70
N SER A 34 -2.26 -18.51 -0.78
CA SER A 34 -3.56 -17.85 -0.97
C SER A 34 -3.38 -16.32 -0.93
N PRO A 35 -3.01 -15.71 -2.06
CA PRO A 35 -2.86 -14.26 -2.11
C PRO A 35 -4.21 -13.55 -2.13
N THR A 36 -4.28 -12.44 -1.40
CA THR A 36 -5.39 -11.47 -1.45
C THR A 36 -4.81 -10.10 -1.69
N VAL A 37 -5.35 -9.38 -2.66
CA VAL A 37 -4.86 -8.06 -3.06
C VAL A 37 -5.79 -6.98 -2.53
N ILE A 38 -5.22 -5.91 -1.97
CA ILE A 38 -5.93 -4.69 -1.59
C ILE A 38 -5.37 -3.52 -2.40
N ILE A 39 -6.25 -2.76 -3.04
CA ILE A 39 -5.90 -1.53 -3.74
C ILE A 39 -6.89 -0.40 -3.43
N PRO A 40 -6.46 0.87 -3.47
CA PRO A 40 -7.37 1.99 -3.51
C PRO A 40 -8.07 2.07 -4.87
N ASP A 41 -9.33 2.47 -4.89
CA ASP A 41 -10.04 2.79 -6.13
C ASP A 41 -10.97 3.99 -5.92
N GLU A 42 -10.68 5.08 -6.63
CA GLU A 42 -11.45 6.34 -6.58
C GLU A 42 -12.76 6.28 -7.37
N ARG A 43 -12.96 5.23 -8.18
CA ARG A 43 -14.11 5.10 -9.10
C ARG A 43 -15.28 4.38 -8.48
N ILE A 44 -15.07 3.61 -7.42
CA ILE A 44 -16.15 2.87 -6.77
C ILE A 44 -17.05 3.81 -5.96
N LYS A 45 -18.36 3.60 -6.05
CA LYS A 45 -19.37 4.38 -5.31
C LYS A 45 -19.63 3.85 -3.90
N THR A 46 -19.29 2.59 -3.66
CA THR A 46 -19.38 1.92 -2.37
C THR A 46 -18.11 2.12 -1.55
N LYS A 47 -18.12 1.74 -0.29
CA LYS A 47 -16.89 1.82 0.53
C LYS A 47 -15.83 0.81 0.10
N TRP A 48 -16.25 -0.32 -0.46
CA TRP A 48 -15.39 -1.36 -1.00
C TRP A 48 -16.13 -2.23 -2.00
N THR A 49 -15.38 -2.92 -2.83
CA THR A 49 -15.86 -4.00 -3.69
C THR A 49 -14.90 -5.17 -3.62
N LYS A 50 -15.39 -6.36 -3.93
CA LYS A 50 -14.63 -7.61 -3.97
C LYS A 50 -14.86 -8.30 -5.29
N GLU A 51 -13.78 -8.75 -5.89
CA GLU A 51 -13.80 -9.56 -7.11
C GLU A 51 -12.78 -10.68 -7.00
N THR A 52 -12.89 -11.68 -7.86
CA THR A 52 -11.91 -12.75 -7.98
C THR A 52 -11.44 -12.81 -9.42
N GLN A 53 -10.14 -12.70 -9.64
CA GLN A 53 -9.50 -12.84 -10.96
C GLN A 53 -8.43 -13.94 -10.87
N ASN A 54 -8.49 -14.93 -11.75
CA ASN A 54 -7.56 -16.06 -11.82
C ASN A 54 -7.34 -16.75 -10.45
N GLY A 55 -8.39 -16.84 -9.60
CA GLY A 55 -8.29 -17.42 -8.26
C GLY A 55 -7.78 -16.47 -7.17
N ILE A 56 -7.38 -15.26 -7.52
CA ILE A 56 -6.88 -14.24 -6.59
C ILE A 56 -8.04 -13.33 -6.15
N LYS A 57 -8.23 -13.15 -4.85
CA LYS A 57 -9.22 -12.24 -4.28
C LYS A 57 -8.68 -10.80 -4.32
N ILE A 58 -9.46 -9.86 -4.84
CA ILE A 58 -9.09 -8.46 -4.97
C ILE A 58 -10.13 -7.61 -4.25
N TYR A 59 -9.68 -6.85 -3.27
CA TYR A 59 -10.48 -5.86 -2.56
C TYR A 59 -10.11 -4.46 -3.06
N ARG A 60 -11.08 -3.78 -3.65
CA ARG A 60 -10.95 -2.37 -4.02
C ARG A 60 -11.56 -1.52 -2.91
N LEU A 61 -10.76 -0.67 -2.30
CA LEU A 61 -11.18 0.19 -1.20
C LEU A 61 -11.40 1.62 -1.70
N SER A 62 -12.52 2.22 -1.32
CA SER A 62 -12.80 3.62 -1.67
C SER A 62 -11.70 4.53 -1.18
N SER A 63 -11.17 5.34 -2.08
CA SER A 63 -10.09 6.29 -1.84
C SER A 63 -10.43 7.68 -2.38
N PRO A 64 -9.78 8.73 -1.89
CA PRO A 64 -9.82 10.03 -2.54
C PRO A 64 -9.20 9.94 -3.94
N ARG A 65 -9.55 10.86 -4.81
CA ARG A 65 -9.00 10.95 -6.16
C ARG A 65 -7.50 11.28 -6.11
N ILE A 66 -6.69 10.45 -6.77
CA ILE A 66 -5.23 10.61 -6.86
C ILE A 66 -4.73 10.66 -8.31
N SER A 67 -5.59 10.37 -9.27
CA SER A 67 -5.29 10.40 -10.70
C SER A 67 -5.91 11.63 -11.35
N ASP A 68 -5.25 12.17 -12.40
CA ASP A 68 -5.74 13.28 -13.22
C ASP A 68 -6.16 14.53 -12.44
N ILE A 69 -5.40 14.88 -11.42
CA ILE A 69 -5.57 16.09 -10.61
C ILE A 69 -4.24 16.84 -10.47
N ASN A 70 -4.31 18.12 -10.08
CA ASN A 70 -3.10 18.89 -9.89
C ASN A 70 -2.24 18.32 -8.74
N PHE A 71 -0.92 18.57 -8.83
CA PHE A 71 0.10 18.02 -7.93
C PHE A 71 -0.21 18.27 -6.43
N PHE A 72 -0.67 19.48 -6.09
CA PHE A 72 -0.93 19.85 -4.70
C PHE A 72 -2.12 19.06 -4.11
N ARG A 73 -3.22 18.95 -4.85
CA ARG A 73 -4.38 18.13 -4.44
C ARG A 73 -4.03 16.67 -4.34
N ARG A 74 -3.23 16.17 -5.28
CA ARG A 74 -2.74 14.79 -5.26
C ARG A 74 -1.95 14.53 -3.99
N ALA A 75 -0.99 15.38 -3.64
CA ALA A 75 -0.18 15.23 -2.43
C ALA A 75 -1.05 15.18 -1.15
N ILE A 76 -2.03 16.07 -1.04
CA ILE A 76 -2.98 16.06 0.09
C ILE A 76 -3.76 14.74 0.13
N ASN A 77 -4.32 14.32 -1.00
CA ASN A 77 -5.13 13.10 -1.08
C ASN A 77 -4.30 11.85 -0.78
N GLU A 78 -3.03 11.81 -1.20
CA GLU A 78 -2.11 10.73 -0.88
C GLU A 78 -1.77 10.67 0.63
N ILE A 79 -1.61 11.82 1.30
CA ILE A 79 -1.41 11.87 2.77
C ILE A 79 -2.59 11.22 3.51
N PHE A 80 -3.81 11.49 3.07
CA PHE A 80 -5.01 10.93 3.69
C PHE A 80 -5.38 9.53 3.19
N LEU A 81 -4.72 9.01 2.15
CA LEU A 81 -5.04 7.75 1.50
C LEU A 81 -5.18 6.59 2.50
N SER A 82 -4.20 6.41 3.39
CA SER A 82 -4.23 5.36 4.40
C SER A 82 -5.43 5.46 5.33
N ILE A 83 -5.83 6.66 5.72
CA ILE A 83 -6.98 6.86 6.61
C ILE A 83 -8.28 6.42 5.93
N PHE A 84 -8.45 6.78 4.65
CA PHE A 84 -9.60 6.34 3.87
C PHE A 84 -9.62 4.83 3.70
N MET A 85 -8.47 4.24 3.36
CA MET A 85 -8.34 2.79 3.21
C MET A 85 -8.60 2.05 4.52
N ILE A 86 -8.11 2.52 5.67
CA ILE A 86 -8.41 1.93 6.98
C ILE A 86 -9.91 1.97 7.27
N LYS A 87 -10.56 3.12 7.02
CA LYS A 87 -12.02 3.25 7.21
C LYS A 87 -12.81 2.32 6.30
N ALA A 88 -12.38 2.14 5.07
CA ALA A 88 -13.00 1.21 4.13
C ALA A 88 -12.75 -0.25 4.52
N LEU A 89 -11.50 -0.59 4.85
CA LEU A 89 -11.06 -1.93 5.26
C LEU A 89 -11.87 -2.45 6.46
N ASN A 90 -12.13 -1.59 7.45
CA ASN A 90 -12.96 -1.96 8.62
C ASN A 90 -14.42 -2.25 8.30
N LYS A 91 -14.86 -1.98 7.08
CA LYS A 91 -16.22 -2.30 6.62
C LYS A 91 -16.26 -3.52 5.69
N THR A 92 -15.10 -4.08 5.37
CA THR A 92 -15.01 -5.30 4.55
C THR A 92 -15.32 -6.55 5.38
N ASP A 93 -15.59 -7.64 4.68
CA ASP A 93 -15.68 -9.00 5.23
C ASP A 93 -14.29 -9.66 5.41
N LEU A 94 -13.19 -8.89 5.21
CA LEU A 94 -11.84 -9.40 5.26
C LEU A 94 -11.35 -9.56 6.71
N ASP A 95 -11.07 -10.79 7.11
CA ASP A 95 -10.41 -11.04 8.39
C ASP A 95 -8.89 -10.86 8.26
N ILE A 96 -8.40 -9.74 8.79
CA ILE A 96 -6.97 -9.40 8.77
C ILE A 96 -6.13 -10.40 9.58
N ASN A 97 -6.71 -11.05 10.60
CA ASN A 97 -5.99 -12.01 11.45
C ASN A 97 -5.75 -13.35 10.74
N SER A 98 -6.43 -13.61 9.63
CA SER A 98 -6.25 -14.82 8.85
C SER A 98 -4.96 -14.84 8.01
N PHE A 99 -4.27 -13.71 7.88
CA PHE A 99 -3.05 -13.60 7.08
C PHE A 99 -1.79 -13.96 7.87
N ASN A 100 -0.81 -14.51 7.14
CA ASN A 100 0.51 -14.86 7.66
C ASN A 100 1.57 -13.78 7.40
N GLY A 101 1.31 -12.89 6.46
CA GLY A 101 2.21 -11.78 6.12
C GLY A 101 1.54 -10.75 5.22
N VAL A 102 2.10 -9.53 5.22
CA VAL A 102 1.69 -8.46 4.31
C VAL A 102 2.88 -8.02 3.47
N ILE A 103 2.66 -7.96 2.15
CA ILE A 103 3.63 -7.45 1.18
C ILE A 103 3.02 -6.18 0.59
N TRP A 104 3.77 -5.10 0.60
CA TRP A 104 3.28 -3.85 0.09
C TRP A 104 4.30 -3.16 -0.82
N TYR A 105 3.77 -2.45 -1.80
CA TYR A 105 4.55 -1.89 -2.88
C TYR A 105 4.61 -0.36 -2.78
N SER A 106 5.83 0.19 -2.77
CA SER A 106 6.08 1.61 -3.00
C SER A 106 6.10 1.90 -4.51
N PRO A 107 5.52 2.98 -5.06
CA PRO A 107 6.07 4.30 -4.78
C PRO A 107 5.30 5.14 -3.77
N THR A 108 4.19 4.72 -3.22
CA THR A 108 3.56 5.60 -2.24
C THR A 108 4.09 5.37 -0.83
N ILE A 109 4.77 6.39 -0.30
CA ILE A 109 5.22 6.43 1.10
C ILE A 109 4.05 6.56 2.08
N PHE A 110 2.83 6.73 1.57
CA PHE A 110 1.65 7.02 2.38
C PHE A 110 0.89 5.77 2.83
N PHE A 111 1.34 4.56 2.46
CA PHE A 111 0.77 3.31 3.00
C PHE A 111 1.26 2.97 4.42
N GLY A 112 2.29 3.62 4.93
CA GLY A 112 2.83 3.33 6.25
C GLY A 112 1.77 3.26 7.36
N PRO A 113 0.87 4.25 7.53
CA PRO A 113 -0.19 4.18 8.54
C PRO A 113 -1.15 3.01 8.34
N LEU A 114 -1.46 2.60 7.10
CA LEU A 114 -2.28 1.42 6.81
C LEU A 114 -1.56 0.14 7.23
N ILE A 115 -0.29 0.00 6.88
CA ILE A 115 0.52 -1.17 7.24
C ILE A 115 0.70 -1.26 8.76
N TRP A 116 0.98 -0.13 9.41
CA TRP A 116 1.04 -0.05 10.87
C TRP A 116 -0.27 -0.52 11.53
N TYR A 117 -1.42 -0.05 11.02
CA TYR A 117 -2.73 -0.47 11.51
C TYR A 117 -2.92 -1.99 11.39
N ILE A 118 -2.61 -2.56 10.21
CA ILE A 118 -2.71 -4.00 9.95
C ILE A 118 -1.80 -4.78 10.88
N LYS A 119 -0.52 -4.42 10.99
CA LYS A 119 0.46 -5.09 11.87
C LYS A 119 0.04 -5.03 13.34
N ARG A 120 -0.46 -3.89 13.80
CA ARG A 120 -0.91 -3.75 15.19
C ARG A 120 -2.11 -4.63 15.51
N LYS A 121 -2.99 -4.84 14.54
CA LYS A 121 -4.20 -5.66 14.71
C LYS A 121 -3.91 -7.16 14.60
N SER A 122 -3.06 -7.59 13.67
CA SER A 122 -2.84 -9.01 13.34
C SER A 122 -1.47 -9.54 13.74
N LYS A 123 -0.53 -8.70 14.17
CA LYS A 123 0.86 -9.07 14.54
C LYS A 123 1.64 -9.82 13.45
N ILE A 124 1.28 -9.62 12.18
CA ILE A 124 1.94 -10.27 11.04
C ILE A 124 3.20 -9.52 10.62
N LYS A 125 4.14 -10.24 10.01
CA LYS A 125 5.35 -9.64 9.41
C LYS A 125 4.99 -8.87 8.15
N SER A 126 5.76 -7.81 7.86
CA SER A 126 5.58 -7.00 6.66
C SER A 126 6.82 -7.03 5.79
N TYR A 127 6.63 -7.03 4.47
CA TYR A 127 7.69 -6.91 3.48
C TYR A 127 7.38 -5.73 2.55
N LEU A 128 8.34 -4.80 2.44
CA LEU A 128 8.24 -3.64 1.55
C LEU A 128 9.00 -3.91 0.25
N ILE A 129 8.32 -3.82 -0.88
CA ILE A 129 8.94 -3.72 -2.19
C ILE A 129 9.21 -2.24 -2.46
N LEU A 130 10.41 -1.79 -2.14
CA LEU A 130 10.85 -0.40 -2.36
C LEU A 130 11.43 -0.27 -3.76
N ARG A 131 10.72 0.42 -4.65
CA ARG A 131 11.16 0.63 -6.02
C ARG A 131 11.76 2.01 -6.24
N ASP A 132 11.08 3.03 -5.75
CA ASP A 132 11.48 4.42 -5.96
C ASP A 132 11.71 5.10 -4.62
N ILE A 133 12.85 5.77 -4.45
CA ILE A 133 13.15 6.54 -3.25
C ILE A 133 12.60 7.96 -3.43
N PHE A 134 11.34 8.14 -3.03
CA PHE A 134 10.72 9.46 -2.98
C PHE A 134 11.09 10.14 -1.64
N PRO A 135 11.47 11.44 -1.58
CA PRO A 135 11.41 12.43 -2.67
C PRO A 135 12.70 12.61 -3.47
N GLU A 136 13.73 11.79 -3.28
CA GLU A 136 15.05 11.97 -3.89
C GLU A 136 15.00 12.09 -5.41
N TRP A 137 14.31 11.20 -6.11
CA TRP A 137 14.22 11.23 -7.57
C TRP A 137 13.55 12.51 -8.11
N THR A 138 12.73 13.20 -7.30
CA THR A 138 12.12 14.48 -7.72
C THR A 138 13.13 15.62 -7.76
N LEU A 139 14.20 15.54 -6.94
CA LEU A 139 15.33 16.47 -7.02
C LEU A 139 16.15 16.22 -8.28
N ASP A 140 16.45 14.95 -8.57
CA ASP A 140 17.29 14.56 -9.72
C ASP A 140 16.61 14.96 -11.05
N LEU A 141 15.29 14.88 -11.12
CA LEU A 141 14.50 15.35 -12.27
C LEU A 141 14.21 16.86 -12.28
N GLY A 142 14.67 17.61 -11.29
CA GLY A 142 14.42 19.05 -11.20
C GLY A 142 12.95 19.44 -10.91
N LEU A 143 12.10 18.47 -10.52
CA LEU A 143 10.69 18.69 -10.25
C LEU A 143 10.44 19.33 -8.88
N MET A 144 11.41 19.21 -7.98
CA MET A 144 11.37 19.79 -6.63
C MET A 144 12.72 20.38 -6.29
N LYS A 145 12.72 21.43 -5.45
CA LYS A 145 13.95 21.98 -4.87
C LYS A 145 14.10 21.54 -3.42
N LYS A 146 15.35 21.49 -2.91
CA LYS A 146 15.60 21.31 -1.49
C LYS A 146 14.98 22.47 -0.72
N GLY A 147 13.92 22.19 0.02
CA GLY A 147 13.15 23.18 0.77
C GLY A 147 12.30 22.51 1.85
N PRO A 148 11.50 23.27 2.62
CA PRO A 148 10.72 22.71 3.75
C PRO A 148 9.84 21.51 3.36
N ILE A 149 9.23 21.56 2.18
CA ILE A 149 8.37 20.46 1.67
C ILE A 149 9.18 19.19 1.42
N TYR A 150 10.37 19.33 0.79
CA TYR A 150 11.26 18.18 0.57
C TYR A 150 11.68 17.54 1.90
N PHE A 151 12.11 18.33 2.88
CA PHE A 151 12.52 17.82 4.18
C PHE A 151 11.36 17.16 4.92
N PHE A 152 10.15 17.72 4.85
CA PHE A 152 8.95 17.10 5.42
C PHE A 152 8.68 15.72 4.80
N LEU A 153 8.67 15.62 3.46
CA LEU A 153 8.42 14.36 2.76
C LEU A 153 9.51 13.31 3.03
N LYS A 154 10.76 13.74 3.12
CA LYS A 154 11.89 12.88 3.48
C LYS A 154 11.76 12.34 4.91
N GLN A 155 11.43 13.20 5.87
CA GLN A 155 11.19 12.79 7.26
C GLN A 155 9.98 11.86 7.36
N TRP A 156 8.93 12.13 6.58
CA TRP A 156 7.76 11.27 6.50
C TRP A 156 8.11 9.87 5.98
N LEU A 157 8.93 9.76 4.93
CA LEU A 157 9.43 8.48 4.44
C LEU A 157 10.21 7.73 5.53
N ILE A 158 11.19 8.40 6.14
CA ILE A 158 12.03 7.82 7.19
C ILE A 158 11.16 7.35 8.37
N PHE A 159 10.21 8.18 8.81
CA PHE A 159 9.28 7.84 9.88
C PHE A 159 8.48 6.58 9.56
N ASN A 160 7.93 6.47 8.35
CA ASN A 160 7.17 5.28 7.94
C ASN A 160 8.03 4.03 7.91
N ILE A 161 9.26 4.10 7.40
CA ILE A 161 10.21 2.98 7.40
C ILE A 161 10.58 2.59 8.83
N MET A 162 10.92 3.55 9.69
CA MET A 162 11.27 3.30 11.10
C MET A 162 10.12 2.68 11.88
N LEU A 163 8.90 3.15 11.66
CA LEU A 163 7.70 2.61 12.30
C LEU A 163 7.52 1.12 11.99
N LEU A 164 7.84 0.71 10.77
CA LEU A 164 7.75 -0.69 10.34
C LEU A 164 8.85 -1.55 10.97
N ILE A 165 10.09 -1.05 11.00
CA ILE A 165 11.24 -1.74 11.61
C ILE A 165 11.02 -1.92 13.11
N GLN A 166 10.61 -0.86 13.82
CA GLN A 166 10.38 -0.90 15.26
C GLN A 166 9.28 -1.91 15.66
N LEU A 167 8.22 -2.04 14.84
CA LEU A 167 7.19 -3.05 15.07
C LEU A 167 7.72 -4.47 14.90
N GLU A 168 8.67 -4.71 14.02
CA GLU A 168 9.31 -6.02 13.86
C GLU A 168 10.22 -6.37 15.03
N TYR A 169 10.99 -5.42 15.51
CA TYR A 169 11.85 -5.59 16.70
C TYR A 169 11.03 -5.93 17.95
N ASN A 170 9.93 -5.23 18.18
CA ASN A 170 9.05 -5.46 19.34
C ASN A 170 8.25 -6.78 19.27
N GLN A 171 8.15 -7.40 18.10
CA GLN A 171 7.46 -8.69 17.92
C GLN A 171 8.40 -9.89 18.09
N ASN A 172 9.70 -9.70 17.95
CA ASN A 172 10.74 -10.71 18.18
C ASN A 172 11.81 -10.13 19.12
N PRO A 173 11.53 -9.95 20.42
CA PRO A 173 12.60 -9.68 21.39
C PRO A 173 13.51 -10.92 21.41
N ILE A 174 14.81 -10.69 21.20
CA ILE A 174 15.88 -11.70 21.28
C ILE A 174 15.92 -12.25 22.69
#